data_3203c85c6d96c33c2b05a12c26a67246
#
_entry.id   3203c85c6d96c33c2b05a12c26a67246
#
_cell.length_a   1.000
_cell.length_b   1.000
_cell.length_c   1.000
_cell.angle_alpha   90.00
_cell.angle_beta   90.00
_cell.angle_gamma   90.00
#
_symmetry.space_group_name_H-M   'P 1'
#
loop_
_entity.id
_entity.type
_entity.pdbx_description
1 polymer ?
#
loop_
_entity_poly.entity_id
_entity_poly.type
_entity_poly.pdbx_seq_one_letter_code
_entity_poly.pdbx_strand_id
1 'polypeptide(L)'
;MSGVSFYIEIVRALDELGASYMIVGAFGGFAFGISRVTYDIDLIVDLREQDFEALSKKFPLPRYYADPEMMRKSTEIGIMFNIIDTGEGIKADLVSLRREPEYRLAFERRVRRQFTAPSGENFEAWVAQPTDIIVGKLYAWNEGRSNKHPNDIYSMLVFGLSGFSDSQIDYEMVSAQASSIGEETRKMWEELVARAQAEIKKQGKLTT
;
A
#
# COMPACT_ATOMS: atom_id res chain seq x y z
N MET A 1 14.54 -8.47 -15.35
CA MET A 1 14.32 -8.54 -13.89
C MET A 1 12.83 -8.33 -13.68
N SER A 2 12.18 -9.02 -12.77
CA SER A 2 10.74 -8.83 -12.55
C SER A 2 10.48 -7.50 -11.83
N GLY A 3 9.31 -6.88 -12.02
CA GLY A 3 8.93 -5.63 -11.35
C GLY A 3 9.13 -5.65 -9.84
N VAL A 4 9.00 -6.82 -9.21
CA VAL A 4 9.24 -7.01 -7.78
C VAL A 4 10.71 -6.72 -7.40
N SER A 5 11.70 -7.00 -8.27
CA SER A 5 13.11 -6.66 -8.00
C SER A 5 13.30 -5.14 -7.85
N PHE A 6 12.65 -4.35 -8.69
CA PHE A 6 12.70 -2.88 -8.58
C PHE A 6 12.07 -2.38 -7.26
N TYR A 7 10.95 -2.96 -6.82
CA TYR A 7 10.32 -2.57 -5.56
C TYR A 7 11.20 -2.89 -4.35
N ILE A 8 11.91 -4.02 -4.38
CA ILE A 8 12.90 -4.37 -3.36
C ILE A 8 14.06 -3.36 -3.37
N GLU A 9 14.53 -2.95 -4.54
CA GLU A 9 15.58 -1.92 -4.67
C GLU A 9 15.14 -0.57 -4.07
N ILE A 10 13.88 -0.15 -4.30
CA ILE A 10 13.31 1.05 -3.69
C ILE A 10 13.27 0.94 -2.15
N VAL A 11 12.75 -0.16 -1.62
CA VAL A 11 12.66 -0.40 -0.17
C VAL A 11 14.06 -0.38 0.47
N ARG A 12 15.02 -1.08 -0.13
CA ARG A 12 16.41 -1.10 0.35
C ARG A 12 17.07 0.27 0.30
N ALA A 13 16.83 1.03 -0.77
CA ALA A 13 17.35 2.38 -0.87
C ALA A 13 16.84 3.27 0.27
N LEU A 14 15.57 3.19 0.60
CA LEU A 14 14.97 3.94 1.71
C LEU A 14 15.52 3.48 3.08
N ASP A 15 15.64 2.16 3.30
CA ASP A 15 16.22 1.61 4.52
C ASP A 15 17.70 2.04 4.70
N GLU A 16 18.52 1.98 3.65
CA GLU A 16 19.93 2.39 3.66
C GLU A 16 20.12 3.90 3.94
N LEU A 17 19.20 4.73 3.47
CA LEU A 17 19.18 6.17 3.75
C LEU A 17 18.67 6.49 5.17
N GLY A 18 18.12 5.50 5.87
CA GLY A 18 17.41 5.70 7.13
C GLY A 18 16.18 6.58 6.96
N ALA A 19 15.61 6.62 5.76
CA ALA A 19 14.39 7.35 5.46
C ALA A 19 13.19 6.61 6.03
N SER A 20 12.26 7.35 6.65
CA SER A 20 11.02 6.76 7.12
C SER A 20 10.04 6.62 5.97
N TYR A 21 9.44 5.44 5.84
CA TYR A 21 8.44 5.15 4.81
C TYR A 21 7.37 4.19 5.31
N MET A 22 6.28 4.09 4.56
CA MET A 22 5.20 3.14 4.74
C MET A 22 4.64 2.74 3.38
N ILE A 23 4.67 1.45 3.07
CA ILE A 23 4.02 0.92 1.87
C ILE A 23 2.51 0.87 2.12
N VAL A 24 1.75 1.34 1.14
CA VAL A 24 0.29 1.34 1.11
C VAL A 24 -0.23 0.63 -0.15
N GLY A 25 -1.44 0.87 -0.56
CA GLY A 25 -1.97 0.42 -1.83
C GLY A 25 -2.12 -1.10 -1.99
N ALA A 26 -1.95 -1.58 -3.23
CA ALA A 26 -2.11 -3.00 -3.52
C ALA A 26 -0.90 -3.82 -3.08
N PHE A 27 0.32 -3.28 -3.25
CA PHE A 27 1.54 -3.98 -2.86
C PHE A 27 1.60 -4.18 -1.33
N GLY A 28 1.26 -3.16 -0.53
CA GLY A 28 1.13 -3.31 0.92
C GLY A 28 0.10 -4.37 1.32
N GLY A 29 -0.99 -4.44 0.57
CA GLY A 29 -2.06 -5.42 0.79
C GLY A 29 -1.70 -6.87 0.49
N PHE A 30 -0.57 -7.16 -0.18
CA PHE A 30 -0.10 -8.54 -0.38
C PHE A 30 0.19 -9.24 0.96
N ALA A 31 0.66 -8.50 1.95
CA ALA A 31 0.85 -9.03 3.30
C ALA A 31 -0.48 -9.45 3.99
N PHE A 32 -1.62 -9.04 3.44
CA PHE A 32 -2.94 -9.20 4.03
C PHE A 32 -3.96 -9.81 3.05
N GLY A 33 -3.50 -10.60 2.08
CA GLY A 33 -4.37 -11.45 1.25
C GLY A 33 -4.74 -10.87 -0.12
N ILE A 34 -4.23 -9.71 -0.55
CA ILE A 34 -4.34 -9.29 -1.94
C ILE A 34 -3.40 -10.15 -2.78
N SER A 35 -3.91 -10.66 -3.93
CA SER A 35 -3.14 -11.58 -4.79
C SER A 35 -3.08 -11.16 -6.27
N ARG A 36 -3.71 -10.03 -6.63
CA ARG A 36 -3.66 -9.53 -8.01
C ARG A 36 -2.32 -8.89 -8.35
N VAL A 37 -1.92 -8.93 -9.61
CA VAL A 37 -0.74 -8.22 -10.11
C VAL A 37 -0.90 -6.71 -9.94
N THR A 38 0.17 -6.03 -9.54
CA THR A 38 0.30 -4.58 -9.58
C THR A 38 1.59 -4.19 -10.29
N TYR A 39 1.57 -3.03 -10.97
CA TYR A 39 2.70 -2.45 -11.73
C TYR A 39 3.27 -1.22 -11.05
N ASP A 40 2.83 -0.97 -9.83
CA ASP A 40 3.25 0.14 -9.00
C ASP A 40 3.44 -0.31 -7.54
N ILE A 41 4.26 0.41 -6.83
CA ILE A 41 4.35 0.38 -5.37
C ILE A 41 4.03 1.77 -4.86
N ASP A 42 3.03 1.87 -3.99
CA ASP A 42 2.60 3.14 -3.38
C ASP A 42 3.28 3.31 -2.02
N LEU A 43 3.96 4.43 -1.82
CA LEU A 43 4.68 4.73 -0.58
C LEU A 43 4.30 6.11 -0.02
N ILE A 44 4.04 6.15 1.28
CA ILE A 44 4.07 7.38 2.06
C ILE A 44 5.49 7.51 2.62
N VAL A 45 6.15 8.66 2.43
CA VAL A 45 7.55 8.87 2.80
C VAL A 45 7.75 10.16 3.60
N ASP A 46 8.69 10.15 4.55
CA ASP A 46 9.20 11.36 5.20
C ASP A 46 10.69 11.51 4.83
N LEU A 47 10.94 12.18 3.70
CA LEU A 47 12.27 12.40 3.14
C LEU A 47 12.84 13.73 3.61
N ARG A 48 14.16 13.72 3.83
CA ARG A 48 14.97 14.92 4.10
C ARG A 48 15.52 15.44 2.76
N GLU A 49 15.96 16.67 2.74
CA GLU A 49 16.53 17.33 1.56
C GLU A 49 17.66 16.51 0.90
N GLN A 50 18.55 15.95 1.69
CA GLN A 50 19.68 15.14 1.21
C GLN A 50 19.25 13.80 0.60
N ASP A 51 18.06 13.30 0.93
CA ASP A 51 17.58 12.00 0.47
C ASP A 51 17.19 12.04 -1.01
N PHE A 52 16.78 13.21 -1.55
CA PHE A 52 16.44 13.38 -2.96
C PHE A 52 17.65 13.13 -3.87
N GLU A 53 18.79 13.75 -3.57
CA GLU A 53 20.03 13.54 -4.31
C GLU A 53 20.55 12.10 -4.18
N ALA A 54 20.42 11.52 -3.00
CA ALA A 54 20.85 10.16 -2.75
C ALA A 54 20.01 9.14 -3.51
N LEU A 55 18.69 9.31 -3.57
CA LEU A 55 17.80 8.48 -4.39
C LEU A 55 18.12 8.62 -5.90
N SER A 56 18.29 9.83 -6.39
CA SER A 56 18.68 10.06 -7.79
C SER A 56 19.97 9.34 -8.17
N LYS A 57 20.98 9.35 -7.29
CA LYS A 57 22.25 8.61 -7.51
C LYS A 57 22.08 7.10 -7.50
N LYS A 58 21.15 6.56 -6.70
CA LYS A 58 20.84 5.12 -6.67
C LYS A 58 20.05 4.66 -7.89
N PHE A 59 19.24 5.54 -8.47
CA PHE A 59 18.40 5.28 -9.62
C PHE A 59 18.79 6.17 -10.82
N PRO A 60 19.99 5.95 -11.42
CA PRO A 60 20.53 6.84 -12.45
C PRO A 60 19.90 6.61 -13.83
N LEU A 61 19.87 7.70 -14.63
CA LEU A 61 19.62 7.60 -16.07
C LEU A 61 20.67 6.70 -16.74
N PRO A 62 20.35 6.07 -17.87
CA PRO A 62 19.07 6.13 -18.62
C PRO A 62 18.03 5.12 -18.16
N ARG A 63 18.41 4.18 -17.30
CA ARG A 63 17.49 3.10 -16.89
C ARG A 63 16.38 3.60 -15.99
N TYR A 64 16.69 4.49 -15.07
CA TYR A 64 15.73 5.01 -14.14
C TYR A 64 15.48 6.50 -14.36
N TYR A 65 14.24 6.92 -14.08
CA TYR A 65 13.91 8.33 -13.95
C TYR A 65 13.68 8.63 -12.47
N ALA A 66 14.56 9.41 -11.87
CA ALA A 66 14.55 9.82 -10.47
C ALA A 66 15.16 11.22 -10.35
N ASP A 67 14.40 12.23 -10.80
CA ASP A 67 14.87 13.63 -10.84
C ASP A 67 14.75 14.29 -9.46
N PRO A 68 15.86 14.70 -8.81
CA PRO A 68 15.85 15.26 -7.47
C PRO A 68 15.12 16.61 -7.39
N GLU A 69 15.17 17.43 -8.44
CA GLU A 69 14.43 18.71 -8.49
C GLU A 69 12.92 18.48 -8.57
N MET A 70 12.50 17.48 -9.35
CA MET A 70 11.10 17.08 -9.42
C MET A 70 10.61 16.55 -8.05
N MET A 71 11.39 15.70 -7.39
CA MET A 71 11.06 15.18 -6.06
C MET A 71 10.90 16.32 -5.04
N ARG A 72 11.83 17.27 -5.03
CA ARG A 72 11.81 18.44 -4.14
C ARG A 72 10.57 19.30 -4.38
N LYS A 73 10.34 19.72 -5.61
CA LYS A 73 9.18 20.54 -5.98
C LYS A 73 7.87 19.85 -5.64
N SER A 74 7.74 18.57 -5.98
CA SER A 74 6.53 17.78 -5.69
C SER A 74 6.27 17.71 -4.19
N THR A 75 7.32 17.49 -3.40
CA THR A 75 7.21 17.48 -1.92
C THR A 75 6.79 18.84 -1.37
N GLU A 76 7.31 19.94 -1.91
CA GLU A 76 6.98 21.32 -1.48
C GLU A 76 5.51 21.65 -1.73
N ILE A 77 4.98 21.30 -2.89
CA ILE A 77 3.58 21.61 -3.28
C ILE A 77 2.57 20.52 -2.88
N GLY A 78 3.06 19.40 -2.33
CA GLY A 78 2.20 18.33 -1.81
C GLY A 78 1.59 17.44 -2.86
N ILE A 79 2.29 17.18 -3.95
CA ILE A 79 1.87 16.21 -4.95
C ILE A 79 2.79 14.99 -4.94
N MET A 80 2.29 13.90 -5.48
CA MET A 80 3.03 12.66 -5.68
C MET A 80 4.17 12.86 -6.68
N PHE A 81 5.29 12.18 -6.46
CA PHE A 81 6.38 12.03 -7.44
C PHE A 81 6.70 10.55 -7.65
N ASN A 82 7.40 10.26 -8.74
CA ASN A 82 7.67 8.90 -9.14
C ASN A 82 9.16 8.64 -9.28
N ILE A 83 9.58 7.40 -8.97
CA ILE A 83 10.80 6.79 -9.45
C ILE A 83 10.37 5.70 -10.44
N ILE A 84 10.88 5.76 -11.66
CA ILE A 84 10.41 4.93 -12.77
C ILE A 84 11.56 4.08 -13.31
N ASP A 85 11.38 2.76 -13.41
CA ASP A 85 12.22 1.90 -14.26
C ASP A 85 11.71 2.00 -15.69
N THR A 86 12.39 2.76 -16.54
CA THR A 86 11.97 3.02 -17.92
C THR A 86 12.09 1.78 -18.81
N GLY A 87 12.94 0.82 -18.43
CA GLY A 87 13.13 -0.42 -19.16
C GLY A 87 11.98 -1.42 -18.96
N GLU A 88 11.42 -1.46 -17.76
CA GLU A 88 10.33 -2.40 -17.39
C GLU A 88 8.95 -1.72 -17.42
N GLY A 89 8.89 -0.39 -17.51
CA GLY A 89 7.63 0.38 -17.47
C GLY A 89 6.90 0.30 -16.13
N ILE A 90 7.64 0.14 -15.04
CA ILE A 90 7.13 0.05 -13.66
C ILE A 90 7.56 1.27 -12.85
N LYS A 91 6.83 1.59 -11.80
CA LYS A 91 7.09 2.79 -11.01
C LYS A 91 6.88 2.58 -9.51
N ALA A 92 7.57 3.42 -8.74
CA ALA A 92 7.26 3.67 -7.35
C ALA A 92 6.62 5.07 -7.25
N ASP A 93 5.44 5.12 -6.64
CA ASP A 93 4.66 6.33 -6.40
C ASP A 93 4.92 6.77 -4.95
N LEU A 94 5.54 7.94 -4.77
CA LEU A 94 5.93 8.45 -3.46
C LEU A 94 5.15 9.72 -3.11
N VAL A 95 4.51 9.71 -1.94
CA VAL A 95 3.75 10.84 -1.40
C VAL A 95 4.38 11.29 -0.10
N SER A 96 4.61 12.59 0.06
CA SER A 96 5.23 13.13 1.27
C SER A 96 4.25 13.16 2.44
N LEU A 97 4.60 12.51 3.56
CA LEU A 97 3.84 12.53 4.81
C LEU A 97 3.55 13.95 5.31
N ARG A 98 4.45 14.91 5.03
CA ARG A 98 4.31 16.31 5.49
C ARG A 98 3.09 17.01 4.88
N ARG A 99 2.63 16.54 3.75
CA ARG A 99 1.50 17.11 2.99
C ARG A 99 0.22 16.31 3.10
N GLU A 100 0.29 15.12 3.71
CA GLU A 100 -0.82 14.20 3.87
C GLU A 100 -1.01 13.89 5.38
N PRO A 101 -1.48 14.87 6.18
CA PRO A 101 -1.59 14.72 7.63
C PRO A 101 -2.54 13.60 8.06
N GLU A 102 -3.50 13.21 7.22
CA GLU A 102 -4.41 12.09 7.44
C GLU A 102 -3.69 10.74 7.52
N TYR A 103 -2.54 10.60 6.85
CA TYR A 103 -1.72 9.39 6.95
C TYR A 103 -0.86 9.33 8.21
N ARG A 104 -0.76 10.41 8.99
CA ARG A 104 0.16 10.47 10.14
C ARG A 104 -0.09 9.37 11.15
N LEU A 105 -1.34 9.17 11.57
CA LEU A 105 -1.69 8.12 12.52
C LEU A 105 -1.43 6.71 11.96
N ALA A 106 -1.75 6.48 10.69
CA ALA A 106 -1.44 5.24 10.01
C ALA A 106 0.08 5.00 9.94
N PHE A 107 0.85 6.05 9.65
CA PHE A 107 2.30 6.00 9.54
C PHE A 107 2.97 5.69 10.90
N GLU A 108 2.48 6.23 12.01
CA GLU A 108 2.97 5.96 13.35
C GLU A 108 2.74 4.52 13.79
N ARG A 109 1.60 3.91 13.38
CA ARG A 109 1.25 2.52 13.73
C ARG A 109 1.61 1.49 12.65
N ARG A 110 2.39 1.89 11.62
CA ARG A 110 2.87 0.96 10.59
C ARG A 110 3.65 -0.20 11.19
N VAL A 111 3.67 -1.32 10.50
CA VAL A 111 4.29 -2.56 10.98
C VAL A 111 5.34 -3.06 10.01
N ARG A 112 6.37 -3.75 10.52
CA ARG A 112 7.30 -4.51 9.66
C ARG A 112 6.61 -5.80 9.23
N ARG A 113 6.70 -6.11 7.94
CA ARG A 113 6.21 -7.37 7.37
C ARG A 113 7.24 -7.97 6.44
N GLN A 114 7.30 -9.30 6.48
CA GLN A 114 8.13 -10.08 5.57
C GLN A 114 7.37 -10.33 4.26
N PHE A 115 8.06 -10.15 3.16
CA PHE A 115 7.60 -10.44 1.81
C PHE A 115 8.53 -11.48 1.18
N THR A 116 7.96 -12.34 0.35
CA THR A 116 8.72 -13.26 -0.50
C THR A 116 8.53 -12.88 -1.95
N ALA A 117 9.60 -12.50 -2.62
CA ALA A 117 9.58 -12.23 -4.04
C ALA A 117 9.35 -13.50 -4.86
N PRO A 118 8.89 -13.41 -6.12
CA PRO A 118 8.79 -14.57 -7.03
C PRO A 118 10.12 -15.28 -7.27
N SER A 119 11.24 -14.58 -7.05
CA SER A 119 12.59 -15.17 -7.08
C SER A 119 12.91 -16.07 -5.87
N GLY A 120 12.04 -16.11 -4.86
CA GLY A 120 12.28 -16.75 -3.56
C GLY A 120 13.05 -15.87 -2.56
N GLU A 121 13.42 -14.66 -2.93
CA GLU A 121 14.09 -13.70 -2.05
C GLU A 121 13.13 -13.16 -1.00
N ASN A 122 13.54 -13.23 0.27
CA ASN A 122 12.79 -12.64 1.37
C ASN A 122 13.33 -11.24 1.69
N PHE A 123 12.43 -10.30 1.95
CA PHE A 123 12.76 -8.96 2.43
C PHE A 123 11.70 -8.46 3.41
N GLU A 124 12.08 -7.53 4.26
CA GLU A 124 11.17 -6.89 5.21
C GLU A 124 10.93 -5.44 4.81
N ALA A 125 9.71 -4.97 5.03
CA ALA A 125 9.36 -3.58 4.75
C ALA A 125 8.35 -3.03 5.77
N TRP A 126 8.34 -1.71 5.94
CA TRP A 126 7.32 -1.01 6.69
C TRP A 126 6.05 -0.89 5.86
N VAL A 127 4.94 -1.39 6.40
CA VAL A 127 3.64 -1.47 5.72
C VAL A 127 2.55 -0.88 6.60
N ALA A 128 1.58 -0.23 6.00
CA ALA A 128 0.35 0.18 6.68
C ALA A 128 -0.37 -1.04 7.24
N GLN A 129 -1.07 -0.87 8.36
CA GLN A 129 -1.91 -1.94 8.88
C GLN A 129 -3.09 -2.24 7.94
N PRO A 130 -3.69 -3.45 8.00
CA PRO A 130 -4.78 -3.82 7.09
C PRO A 130 -5.97 -2.87 7.19
N THR A 131 -6.29 -2.37 8.39
CA THR A 131 -7.31 -1.34 8.59
C THR A 131 -7.06 -0.10 7.74
N ASP A 132 -5.81 0.41 7.75
CA ASP A 132 -5.44 1.63 7.01
C ASP A 132 -5.45 1.42 5.50
N ILE A 133 -5.01 0.24 5.04
CA ILE A 133 -5.08 -0.11 3.62
C ILE A 133 -6.53 -0.17 3.15
N ILE A 134 -7.43 -0.77 3.94
CA ILE A 134 -8.86 -0.81 3.62
C ILE A 134 -9.44 0.60 3.55
N VAL A 135 -9.16 1.43 4.54
CA VAL A 135 -9.64 2.84 4.56
C VAL A 135 -9.16 3.59 3.31
N GLY A 136 -7.87 3.48 2.95
CA GLY A 136 -7.35 4.08 1.72
C GLY A 136 -8.07 3.58 0.45
N LYS A 137 -8.44 2.29 0.41
CA LYS A 137 -9.20 1.72 -0.71
C LYS A 137 -10.65 2.18 -0.76
N LEU A 138 -11.27 2.48 0.39
CA LEU A 138 -12.60 3.08 0.44
C LEU A 138 -12.60 4.49 -0.16
N TYR A 139 -11.60 5.33 0.19
CA TYR A 139 -11.41 6.65 -0.42
C TYR A 139 -11.20 6.54 -1.93
N ALA A 140 -10.26 5.71 -2.37
CA ALA A 140 -9.95 5.53 -3.78
C ALA A 140 -11.14 4.97 -4.60
N TRP A 141 -11.97 4.12 -3.98
CA TRP A 141 -13.22 3.67 -4.62
C TRP A 141 -14.24 4.82 -4.72
N ASN A 142 -14.37 5.61 -3.68
CA ASN A 142 -15.31 6.74 -3.69
C ASN A 142 -14.96 7.75 -4.80
N GLU A 143 -13.69 8.00 -5.05
CA GLU A 143 -13.21 8.90 -6.09
C GLU A 143 -13.35 8.33 -7.51
N GLY A 144 -12.87 7.12 -7.72
CA GLY A 144 -12.69 6.52 -9.06
C GLY A 144 -13.67 5.42 -9.43
N ARG A 145 -14.49 4.93 -8.51
CA ARG A 145 -15.49 3.85 -8.69
C ARG A 145 -14.94 2.56 -9.34
N SER A 146 -13.63 2.34 -9.23
CA SER A 146 -13.01 1.15 -9.79
C SER A 146 -13.27 -0.09 -8.94
N ASN A 147 -13.75 -1.17 -9.58
CA ASN A 147 -14.03 -2.45 -8.93
C ASN A 147 -12.80 -3.15 -8.33
N LYS A 148 -11.58 -2.72 -8.68
CA LYS A 148 -10.36 -3.27 -8.07
C LYS A 148 -10.33 -3.08 -6.56
N HIS A 149 -10.85 -1.95 -6.05
CA HIS A 149 -10.82 -1.63 -4.64
C HIS A 149 -11.76 -2.50 -3.79
N PRO A 150 -13.05 -2.69 -4.11
CA PRO A 150 -13.92 -3.64 -3.43
C PRO A 150 -13.39 -5.08 -3.47
N ASN A 151 -12.81 -5.51 -4.60
CA ASN A 151 -12.23 -6.84 -4.72
C ASN A 151 -11.01 -7.03 -3.79
N ASP A 152 -10.14 -6.02 -3.71
CA ASP A 152 -9.00 -6.02 -2.80
C ASP A 152 -9.46 -6.09 -1.34
N ILE A 153 -10.44 -5.25 -0.95
CA ILE A 153 -11.03 -5.24 0.39
C ILE A 153 -11.63 -6.61 0.72
N TYR A 154 -12.39 -7.21 -0.20
CA TYR A 154 -12.97 -8.53 -0.01
C TYR A 154 -11.90 -9.60 0.25
N SER A 155 -10.82 -9.60 -0.55
CA SER A 155 -9.70 -10.53 -0.36
C SER A 155 -9.06 -10.38 1.03
N MET A 156 -8.84 -9.15 1.48
CA MET A 156 -8.28 -8.86 2.80
C MET A 156 -9.22 -9.31 3.93
N LEU A 157 -10.53 -9.13 3.78
CA LEU A 157 -11.53 -9.60 4.75
C LEU A 157 -11.54 -11.12 4.87
N VAL A 158 -11.56 -11.82 3.74
CA VAL A 158 -11.53 -13.30 3.73
C VAL A 158 -10.24 -13.80 4.37
N PHE A 159 -9.09 -13.21 4.02
CA PHE A 159 -7.79 -13.58 4.60
C PHE A 159 -7.76 -13.35 6.11
N GLY A 160 -8.20 -12.19 6.60
CA GLY A 160 -8.25 -11.89 8.03
C GLY A 160 -9.19 -12.81 8.81
N LEU A 161 -10.38 -13.10 8.25
CA LEU A 161 -11.36 -14.00 8.88
C LEU A 161 -10.94 -15.48 8.85
N SER A 162 -10.05 -15.87 7.94
CA SER A 162 -9.50 -17.24 7.88
C SER A 162 -8.43 -17.51 8.94
N GLY A 163 -8.02 -16.50 9.71
CA GLY A 163 -7.02 -16.64 10.77
C GLY A 163 -5.57 -16.74 10.28
N PHE A 164 -5.31 -16.45 9.01
CA PHE A 164 -3.95 -16.45 8.45
C PHE A 164 -3.16 -15.17 8.76
N SER A 165 -3.79 -14.16 9.33
CA SER A 165 -3.16 -12.88 9.66
C SER A 165 -3.04 -12.71 11.17
N ASP A 166 -1.84 -12.33 11.64
CA ASP A 166 -1.62 -11.89 13.03
C ASP A 166 -2.14 -10.45 13.26
N SER A 167 -2.46 -9.73 12.18
CA SER A 167 -2.99 -8.36 12.25
C SER A 167 -4.49 -8.36 12.13
N GLN A 168 -5.15 -7.74 13.09
CA GLN A 168 -6.60 -7.62 13.11
C GLN A 168 -7.06 -6.38 12.33
N ILE A 169 -8.21 -6.51 11.67
CA ILE A 169 -8.93 -5.39 11.07
C ILE A 169 -9.81 -4.78 12.14
N ASP A 170 -9.69 -3.47 12.35
CA ASP A 170 -10.59 -2.69 13.20
C ASP A 170 -11.86 -2.34 12.41
N TYR A 171 -12.87 -3.20 12.55
CA TYR A 171 -14.16 -3.06 11.86
C TYR A 171 -14.93 -1.81 12.27
N GLU A 172 -14.81 -1.38 13.53
CA GLU A 172 -15.50 -0.17 14.02
C GLU A 172 -14.89 1.07 13.38
N MET A 173 -13.57 1.16 13.35
CA MET A 173 -12.86 2.25 12.69
C MET A 173 -13.18 2.30 11.20
N VAL A 174 -13.14 1.17 10.49
CA VAL A 174 -13.47 1.14 9.05
C VAL A 174 -14.90 1.54 8.80
N SER A 175 -15.86 1.09 9.62
CA SER A 175 -17.28 1.44 9.49
C SER A 175 -17.53 2.93 9.72
N ALA A 176 -16.84 3.53 10.69
CA ALA A 176 -16.90 4.97 10.94
C ALA A 176 -16.35 5.76 9.75
N GLN A 177 -15.20 5.35 9.20
CA GLN A 177 -14.61 5.98 8.01
C GLN A 177 -15.50 5.81 6.77
N ALA A 178 -16.02 4.61 6.52
CA ALA A 178 -16.94 4.36 5.41
C ALA A 178 -18.17 5.27 5.47
N SER A 179 -18.72 5.45 6.68
CA SER A 179 -19.88 6.34 6.91
C SER A 179 -19.54 7.82 6.68
N SER A 180 -18.34 8.25 7.09
CA SER A 180 -17.87 9.64 6.88
C SER A 180 -17.62 9.96 5.42
N ILE A 181 -17.18 8.99 4.62
CA ILE A 181 -16.97 9.15 3.17
C ILE A 181 -18.33 9.31 2.44
N GLY A 182 -19.33 8.49 2.81
CA GLY A 182 -20.66 8.60 2.25
C GLY A 182 -21.47 7.31 2.27
N GLU A 183 -22.77 7.46 2.05
CA GLU A 183 -23.77 6.38 2.16
C GLU A 183 -23.47 5.19 1.22
N GLU A 184 -23.02 5.45 -0.01
CA GLU A 184 -22.68 4.38 -0.96
C GLU A 184 -21.44 3.59 -0.51
N THR A 185 -20.43 4.28 0.04
CA THR A 185 -19.24 3.65 0.58
C THR A 185 -19.56 2.81 1.80
N ARG A 186 -20.43 3.31 2.68
CA ARG A 186 -20.94 2.56 3.84
C ARG A 186 -21.63 1.27 3.41
N LYS A 187 -22.58 1.35 2.47
CA LYS A 187 -23.29 0.18 1.95
C LYS A 187 -22.36 -0.84 1.33
N MET A 188 -21.44 -0.38 0.49
CA MET A 188 -20.44 -1.27 -0.14
C MET A 188 -19.61 -1.98 0.91
N TRP A 189 -19.13 -1.29 1.96
CA TRP A 189 -18.39 -1.89 3.06
C TRP A 189 -19.20 -2.96 3.79
N GLU A 190 -20.45 -2.65 4.19
CA GLU A 190 -21.34 -3.59 4.88
C GLU A 190 -21.61 -4.86 4.06
N GLU A 191 -21.84 -4.70 2.76
CA GLU A 191 -22.02 -5.81 1.83
C GLU A 191 -20.78 -6.70 1.72
N LEU A 192 -19.59 -6.12 1.64
CA LEU A 192 -18.34 -6.87 1.58
C LEU A 192 -18.09 -7.66 2.86
N VAL A 193 -18.32 -7.06 4.01
CA VAL A 193 -18.21 -7.75 5.32
C VAL A 193 -19.18 -8.93 5.40
N ALA A 194 -20.44 -8.72 5.07
CA ALA A 194 -21.45 -9.78 5.11
C ALA A 194 -21.09 -10.94 4.16
N ARG A 195 -20.61 -10.63 2.96
CA ARG A 195 -20.17 -11.64 1.99
C ARG A 195 -18.97 -12.44 2.50
N ALA A 196 -17.94 -11.78 3.03
CA ALA A 196 -16.75 -12.45 3.55
C ALA A 196 -17.10 -13.37 4.73
N GLN A 197 -17.93 -12.92 5.66
CA GLN A 197 -18.42 -13.75 6.77
C GLN A 197 -19.23 -14.96 6.31
N ALA A 198 -20.07 -14.81 5.29
CA ALA A 198 -20.84 -15.90 4.72
C ALA A 198 -19.94 -16.93 4.04
N GLU A 199 -18.89 -16.50 3.36
CA GLU A 199 -17.90 -17.36 2.71
C GLU A 199 -17.17 -18.23 3.72
N ILE A 200 -16.65 -17.64 4.79
CA ILE A 200 -15.93 -18.38 5.85
C ILE A 200 -16.84 -19.38 6.56
N LYS A 201 -18.10 -19.02 6.82
CA LYS A 201 -19.08 -19.95 7.40
C LYS A 201 -19.36 -21.16 6.50
N LYS A 202 -19.35 -21.00 5.18
CA LYS A 202 -19.50 -22.12 4.24
C LYS A 202 -18.27 -23.03 4.24
N GLN A 203 -17.07 -22.46 4.26
CA GLN A 203 -15.82 -23.22 4.31
C GLN A 203 -15.70 -24.03 5.60
N GLY A 204 -16.03 -23.45 6.75
CA GLY A 204 -16.04 -24.16 8.04
C GLY A 204 -17.04 -25.32 8.15
N LYS A 205 -18.12 -25.31 7.33
CA LYS A 205 -19.09 -26.41 7.26
C LYS A 205 -18.66 -27.56 6.34
N LEU A 206 -17.67 -27.33 5.48
CA LEU A 206 -17.12 -28.34 4.56
C LEU A 206 -15.97 -29.15 5.20
N THR A 207 -15.43 -28.69 6.31
CA THR A 207 -14.31 -29.29 7.06
C THR A 207 -14.75 -30.09 8.29
N THR A 208 -16.04 -30.15 8.59
CA THR A 208 -16.66 -30.99 9.64
C THR A 208 -17.49 -32.12 9.01
#